data_813bdc90db17ddd2c4b2edafebb48e4f
#
_entry.id   813bdc90db17ddd2c4b2edafebb48e4f
#
_cell.length_a   1.000
_cell.length_b   1.000
_cell.length_c   1.000
_cell.angle_alpha   90.00
_cell.angle_beta   90.00
_cell.angle_gamma   90.00
#
_symmetry.space_group_name_H-M   'P 1'
#
loop_
_entity.id
_entity.type
_entity.pdbx_description
1 polymer ?
#
loop_
_entity_poly.entity_id
_entity_poly.type
_entity_poly.pdbx_seq_one_letter_code
_entity_poly.pdbx_strand_id
1 'polypeptide(L)'
;LLKVRDVADFGCGPGWYTYLLYKQGYKVNGYDGNPHVKEMSSLLFNDGFYCQYADFTLPISVKEPFELILCLEVGEHIPQIYEDVFIQNLVNNSKKYILLSWAIPNQKGWGHVNCHTNEYVIERMRKYGYHYNLSTSAILRKAASLFWFKDTIMFFERH
;
A
#
# COMPACT_ATOMS: atom_id res chain seq x y z
N LEU A 1 -16.95 11.11 -2.19
CA LEU A 1 -15.86 10.62 -3.04
C LEU A 1 -14.59 11.39 -2.72
N LEU A 2 -13.50 10.70 -2.38
CA LEU A 2 -12.20 11.30 -2.14
C LEU A 2 -11.71 11.96 -3.43
N LYS A 3 -11.37 13.25 -3.36
CA LYS A 3 -10.74 13.96 -4.48
C LYS A 3 -9.23 13.75 -4.41
N VAL A 4 -8.77 12.58 -4.81
CA VAL A 4 -7.35 12.21 -4.88
C VAL A 4 -6.93 12.21 -6.34
N ARG A 5 -5.75 12.75 -6.66
CA ARG A 5 -5.19 12.77 -8.02
C ARG A 5 -3.81 12.14 -8.11
N ASP A 6 -3.06 12.16 -7.01
CA ASP A 6 -1.66 11.72 -6.95
C ASP A 6 -1.55 10.52 -5.99
N VAL A 7 -1.20 9.37 -6.53
CA VAL A 7 -1.24 8.07 -5.84
C VAL A 7 0.10 7.36 -5.97
N ALA A 8 0.60 6.75 -4.90
CA ALA A 8 1.62 5.73 -5.00
C ALA A 8 1.06 4.36 -4.62
N ASP A 9 1.46 3.34 -5.36
CA ASP A 9 1.16 1.94 -5.11
C ASP A 9 2.44 1.27 -4.57
N PHE A 10 2.52 1.12 -3.25
CA PHE A 10 3.66 0.56 -2.53
C PHE A 10 3.47 -0.95 -2.34
N GLY A 11 4.34 -1.74 -2.96
CA GLY A 11 4.19 -3.19 -3.10
C GLY A 11 3.27 -3.53 -4.26
N CYS A 12 3.46 -2.86 -5.41
CA CYS A 12 2.57 -2.97 -6.56
C CYS A 12 2.64 -4.32 -7.29
N GLY A 13 3.60 -5.19 -6.94
CA GLY A 13 3.85 -6.44 -7.65
C GLY A 13 4.04 -6.21 -9.15
N PRO A 14 3.33 -6.94 -10.02
CA PRO A 14 3.40 -6.73 -11.48
C PRO A 14 2.81 -5.40 -11.95
N GLY A 15 2.17 -4.60 -11.08
CA GLY A 15 1.63 -3.27 -11.40
C GLY A 15 0.17 -3.22 -11.82
N TRP A 16 -0.67 -4.22 -11.49
CA TRP A 16 -2.07 -4.25 -11.92
C TRP A 16 -2.90 -3.10 -11.37
N TYR A 17 -2.82 -2.80 -10.07
CA TYR A 17 -3.55 -1.66 -9.50
C TYR A 17 -2.98 -0.33 -9.99
N THR A 18 -1.66 -0.22 -10.11
CA THR A 18 -1.00 0.93 -10.74
C THR A 18 -1.55 1.16 -12.15
N TYR A 19 -1.64 0.09 -12.98
CA TYR A 19 -2.17 0.17 -14.34
C TYR A 19 -3.64 0.62 -14.37
N LEU A 20 -4.49 0.05 -13.52
CA LEU A 20 -5.91 0.41 -13.46
C LEU A 20 -6.09 1.89 -13.08
N LEU A 21 -5.33 2.39 -12.11
CA LEU A 21 -5.34 3.80 -11.71
C LEU A 21 -4.82 4.70 -12.84
N TYR A 22 -3.73 4.31 -13.48
CA TYR A 22 -3.16 5.01 -14.64
C TYR A 22 -4.19 5.14 -15.77
N LYS A 23 -4.88 4.06 -16.13
CA LYS A 23 -5.93 4.06 -17.17
C LYS A 23 -7.13 4.93 -16.82
N GLN A 24 -7.37 5.17 -15.55
CA GLN A 24 -8.42 6.08 -15.08
C GLN A 24 -7.95 7.56 -15.00
N GLY A 25 -6.72 7.86 -15.39
CA GLY A 25 -6.18 9.22 -15.46
C GLY A 25 -5.63 9.75 -14.12
N TYR A 26 -5.39 8.88 -13.14
CA TYR A 26 -4.64 9.27 -11.95
C TYR A 26 -3.16 9.48 -12.28
N LYS A 27 -2.54 10.45 -11.63
CA LYS A 27 -1.09 10.52 -11.56
C LYS A 27 -0.64 9.45 -10.56
N VAL A 28 -0.08 8.34 -11.06
CA VAL A 28 0.27 7.19 -10.22
C VAL A 28 1.71 6.76 -10.45
N ASN A 29 2.37 6.31 -9.37
CA ASN A 29 3.65 5.61 -9.41
C ASN A 29 3.54 4.30 -8.64
N GLY A 30 4.04 3.21 -9.23
CA GLY A 30 4.15 1.91 -8.57
C GLY A 30 5.58 1.65 -8.10
N TYR A 31 5.71 1.05 -6.93
CA TYR A 31 6.98 0.65 -6.33
C TYR A 31 6.89 -0.76 -5.77
N ASP A 32 7.92 -1.57 -5.97
CA ASP A 32 7.96 -2.94 -5.45
C ASP A 32 9.39 -3.39 -5.12
N GLY A 33 9.52 -4.28 -4.12
CA GLY A 33 10.80 -4.87 -3.72
C GLY A 33 11.35 -5.92 -4.69
N ASN A 34 10.58 -6.30 -5.70
CA ASN A 34 11.06 -7.24 -6.72
C ASN A 34 12.02 -6.52 -7.68
N PRO A 35 13.28 -6.99 -7.83
CA PRO A 35 14.25 -6.35 -8.73
C PRO A 35 13.83 -6.37 -10.20
N HIS A 36 12.90 -7.23 -10.59
CA HIS A 36 12.34 -7.35 -11.95
C HIS A 36 11.02 -6.60 -12.14
N VAL A 37 10.60 -5.75 -11.19
CA VAL A 37 9.34 -5.02 -11.25
C VAL A 37 9.22 -4.16 -12.51
N LYS A 38 10.32 -3.58 -12.97
CA LYS A 38 10.35 -2.78 -14.21
C LYS A 38 9.96 -3.61 -15.42
N GLU A 39 10.61 -4.75 -15.61
CA GLU A 39 10.35 -5.64 -16.73
C GLU A 39 8.92 -6.19 -16.67
N MET A 40 8.50 -6.63 -15.49
CA MET A 40 7.16 -7.20 -15.29
C MET A 40 6.06 -6.17 -15.57
N SER A 41 6.19 -4.98 -15.02
CA SER A 41 5.16 -3.94 -15.16
C SER A 41 5.14 -3.32 -16.56
N SER A 42 6.28 -3.18 -17.23
CA SER A 42 6.35 -2.64 -18.60
C SER A 42 5.51 -3.43 -19.60
N LEU A 43 5.19 -4.69 -19.33
CA LEU A 43 4.30 -5.50 -20.16
C LEU A 43 2.83 -5.03 -20.12
N LEU A 44 2.44 -4.27 -19.10
CA LEU A 44 1.08 -3.73 -18.94
C LEU A 44 0.90 -2.38 -19.63
N PHE A 45 1.98 -1.62 -19.81
CA PHE A 45 1.94 -0.24 -20.29
C PHE A 45 2.52 -0.15 -21.71
N ASN A 46 1.79 0.48 -22.63
CA ASN A 46 2.18 0.58 -24.05
C ASN A 46 2.93 1.88 -24.39
N ASP A 47 3.19 2.75 -23.41
CA ASP A 47 3.72 4.10 -23.61
C ASP A 47 5.05 4.34 -22.89
N GLY A 48 5.70 3.27 -22.46
CA GLY A 48 6.99 3.33 -21.76
C GLY A 48 6.91 3.59 -20.26
N PHE A 49 5.72 3.66 -19.68
CA PHE A 49 5.55 3.67 -18.22
C PHE A 49 5.94 2.31 -17.62
N TYR A 50 6.48 2.32 -16.40
CA TYR A 50 6.81 1.12 -15.62
C TYR A 50 6.86 1.45 -14.13
N CYS A 51 6.69 0.43 -13.28
CA CYS A 51 6.89 0.53 -11.84
C CYS A 51 8.38 0.49 -11.48
N GLN A 52 8.72 1.06 -10.33
CA GLN A 52 10.10 1.26 -9.89
C GLN A 52 10.47 0.28 -8.78
N TYR A 53 11.72 -0.15 -8.75
CA TYR A 53 12.26 -0.92 -7.64
C TYR A 53 12.37 -0.05 -6.38
N ALA A 54 11.90 -0.59 -5.25
CA ALA A 54 12.08 0.01 -3.94
C ALA A 54 12.10 -1.07 -2.85
N ASP A 55 13.18 -1.13 -2.08
CA ASP A 55 13.30 -2.01 -0.91
C ASP A 55 12.66 -1.34 0.31
N PHE A 56 11.52 -1.87 0.75
CA PHE A 56 10.76 -1.32 1.87
C PHE A 56 11.39 -1.59 3.25
N THR A 57 12.46 -2.38 3.32
CA THR A 57 13.25 -2.55 4.54
C THR A 57 14.27 -1.42 4.76
N LEU A 58 14.44 -0.55 3.75
CA LEU A 58 15.28 0.65 3.78
C LEU A 58 14.42 1.91 3.73
N PRO A 59 14.91 3.05 4.27
CA PRO A 59 14.22 4.33 4.14
C PRO A 59 14.03 4.75 2.68
N ILE A 60 12.77 5.02 2.31
CA ILE A 60 12.40 5.51 0.98
C ILE A 60 12.02 6.99 1.10
N SER A 61 12.60 7.82 0.24
CA SER A 61 12.25 9.23 0.13
C SER A 61 11.89 9.55 -1.31
N VAL A 62 10.64 9.96 -1.54
CA VAL A 62 10.20 10.49 -2.84
C VAL A 62 10.38 12.00 -2.86
N LYS A 63 10.53 12.59 -4.05
CA LYS A 63 10.72 14.05 -4.19
C LYS A 63 9.56 14.85 -3.58
N GLU A 64 8.34 14.38 -3.79
CA GLU A 64 7.11 14.96 -3.26
C GLU A 64 6.20 13.85 -2.74
N PRO A 65 5.75 13.88 -1.48
CA PRO A 65 4.81 12.91 -0.96
C PRO A 65 3.49 12.88 -1.74
N PHE A 66 2.86 11.72 -1.80
CA PHE A 66 1.62 11.48 -2.53
C PHE A 66 0.38 11.85 -1.70
N GLU A 67 -0.74 12.17 -2.34
CA GLU A 67 -2.01 12.39 -1.63
C GLU A 67 -2.54 11.11 -1.00
N LEU A 68 -2.34 9.97 -1.69
CA LEU A 68 -2.71 8.63 -1.23
C LEU A 68 -1.57 7.65 -1.44
N ILE A 69 -1.26 6.88 -0.43
CA ILE A 69 -0.50 5.64 -0.55
C ILE A 69 -1.49 4.47 -0.56
N LEU A 70 -1.43 3.66 -1.61
CA LEU A 70 -2.02 2.33 -1.67
C LEU A 70 -0.93 1.33 -1.28
N CYS A 71 -1.21 0.44 -0.32
CA CYS A 71 -0.25 -0.59 0.10
C CYS A 71 -1.04 -1.82 0.55
N LEU A 72 -1.14 -2.83 -0.30
CA LEU A 72 -2.02 -3.98 -0.10
C LEU A 72 -1.23 -5.29 -0.02
N GLU A 73 -1.36 -6.00 1.12
CA GLU A 73 -0.70 -7.30 1.37
C GLU A 73 0.83 -7.20 1.20
N VAL A 74 1.46 -6.32 1.94
CA VAL A 74 2.92 -6.07 1.88
C VAL A 74 3.57 -6.24 3.26
N GLY A 75 2.97 -5.68 4.31
CA GLY A 75 3.56 -5.62 5.64
C GLY A 75 3.87 -6.99 6.23
N GLU A 76 3.07 -8.00 5.93
CA GLU A 76 3.26 -9.38 6.35
C GLU A 76 4.51 -10.05 5.74
N HIS A 77 5.03 -9.51 4.65
CA HIS A 77 6.27 -9.96 4.00
C HIS A 77 7.51 -9.24 4.53
N ILE A 78 7.35 -8.13 5.25
CA ILE A 78 8.44 -7.36 5.83
C ILE A 78 8.85 -8.00 7.16
N PRO A 79 10.10 -8.45 7.34
CA PRO A 79 10.54 -8.99 8.63
C PRO A 79 10.31 -7.97 9.76
N GLN A 80 9.87 -8.44 10.92
CA GLN A 80 9.47 -7.60 12.06
C GLN A 80 10.54 -6.57 12.48
N ILE A 81 11.82 -6.90 12.32
CA ILE A 81 12.93 -5.97 12.63
C ILE A 81 12.93 -4.71 11.75
N TYR A 82 12.29 -4.73 10.59
CA TYR A 82 12.16 -3.61 9.64
C TYR A 82 10.76 -2.98 9.63
N GLU A 83 9.84 -3.45 10.47
CA GLU A 83 8.45 -2.97 10.50
C GLU A 83 8.37 -1.46 10.73
N ASP A 84 9.18 -0.91 11.63
CA ASP A 84 9.19 0.53 11.89
C ASP A 84 9.63 1.33 10.67
N VAL A 85 10.65 0.87 9.96
CA VAL A 85 11.12 1.50 8.71
C VAL A 85 10.04 1.44 7.64
N PHE A 86 9.37 0.28 7.50
CA PHE A 86 8.28 0.11 6.56
C PHE A 86 7.11 1.06 6.84
N ILE A 87 6.65 1.15 8.09
CA ILE A 87 5.57 2.07 8.47
C ILE A 87 6.01 3.53 8.25
N GLN A 88 7.26 3.89 8.59
CA GLN A 88 7.79 5.21 8.31
C GLN A 88 7.82 5.53 6.81
N ASN A 89 8.12 4.55 5.94
CA ASN A 89 8.04 4.72 4.50
C ASN A 89 6.62 5.09 4.05
N LEU A 90 5.59 4.45 4.60
CA LEU A 90 4.19 4.79 4.31
C LEU A 90 3.86 6.23 4.74
N VAL A 91 4.14 6.55 6.00
CA VAL A 91 3.70 7.83 6.60
C VAL A 91 4.49 9.04 6.10
N ASN A 92 5.80 8.89 5.82
CA ASN A 92 6.64 9.99 5.33
C ASN A 92 6.39 10.32 3.86
N ASN A 93 5.93 9.34 3.07
CA ASN A 93 5.63 9.52 1.65
C ASN A 93 4.14 9.78 1.38
N SER A 94 3.30 9.87 2.42
CA SER A 94 1.87 10.22 2.29
C SER A 94 1.58 11.61 2.84
N LYS A 95 0.85 12.43 2.07
CA LYS A 95 0.34 13.74 2.51
C LYS A 95 -0.91 13.60 3.36
N LYS A 96 -1.82 12.68 3.00
CA LYS A 96 -3.18 12.72 3.53
C LYS A 96 -3.79 11.36 3.83
N TYR A 97 -3.70 10.41 2.90
CA TYR A 97 -4.41 9.14 2.99
C TYR A 97 -3.49 7.95 2.82
N ILE A 98 -3.80 6.89 3.55
CA ILE A 98 -3.17 5.57 3.36
C ILE A 98 -4.29 4.54 3.29
N LEU A 99 -4.35 3.78 2.19
CA LEU A 99 -5.16 2.57 2.06
C LEU A 99 -4.25 1.37 2.23
N LEU A 100 -4.42 0.66 3.32
CA LEU A 100 -3.55 -0.42 3.76
C LEU A 100 -4.33 -1.72 3.91
N SER A 101 -3.76 -2.85 3.53
CA SER A 101 -4.13 -4.15 4.06
C SER A 101 -2.89 -4.87 4.58
N TRP A 102 -3.09 -5.75 5.53
CA TRP A 102 -2.04 -6.52 6.19
C TRP A 102 -2.61 -7.86 6.61
N ALA A 103 -1.95 -8.95 6.25
CA ALA A 103 -2.42 -10.29 6.58
C ALA A 103 -2.59 -10.49 8.09
N ILE A 104 -3.75 -10.99 8.48
CA ILE A 104 -4.06 -11.31 9.88
C ILE A 104 -3.40 -12.64 10.30
N PRO A 105 -3.19 -12.87 11.62
CA PRO A 105 -2.68 -14.15 12.11
C PRO A 105 -3.47 -15.33 11.54
N ASN A 106 -2.76 -16.36 11.08
CA ASN A 106 -3.29 -17.57 10.41
C ASN A 106 -3.79 -17.36 8.97
N GLN A 107 -3.73 -16.18 8.40
CA GLN A 107 -3.93 -15.98 6.96
C GLN A 107 -2.77 -16.66 6.21
N LYS A 108 -3.10 -17.68 5.40
CA LYS A 108 -2.10 -18.42 4.62
C LYS A 108 -1.58 -17.55 3.47
N GLY A 109 -0.28 -17.59 3.25
CA GLY A 109 0.40 -16.92 2.14
C GLY A 109 1.89 -17.29 2.09
N TRP A 110 2.50 -17.16 0.93
CA TRP A 110 3.94 -17.35 0.78
C TRP A 110 4.69 -16.17 1.38
N GLY A 111 5.70 -16.45 2.24
CA GLY A 111 6.55 -15.40 2.81
C GLY A 111 5.86 -14.55 3.87
N HIS A 112 4.75 -15.00 4.45
CA HIS A 112 4.13 -14.35 5.60
C HIS A 112 4.98 -14.58 6.85
N VAL A 113 5.75 -13.58 7.23
CA VAL A 113 6.68 -13.62 8.38
C VAL A 113 6.29 -12.64 9.49
N ASN A 114 5.33 -11.73 9.22
CA ASN A 114 4.95 -10.65 10.11
C ASN A 114 3.45 -10.33 10.01
N CYS A 115 2.60 -11.32 10.30
CA CYS A 115 1.13 -11.12 10.33
C CYS A 115 0.70 -10.42 11.60
N HIS A 116 -0.24 -9.46 11.49
CA HIS A 116 -0.78 -8.70 12.63
C HIS A 116 -2.29 -8.57 12.59
N THR A 117 -2.92 -8.39 13.75
CA THR A 117 -4.34 -8.03 13.80
C THR A 117 -4.55 -6.60 13.30
N ASN A 118 -5.75 -6.31 12.81
CA ASN A 118 -6.10 -4.95 12.40
C ASN A 118 -5.90 -3.94 13.53
N GLU A 119 -6.25 -4.31 14.77
CA GLU A 119 -6.10 -3.45 15.94
C GLU A 119 -4.64 -3.07 16.19
N TYR A 120 -3.72 -4.01 16.02
CA TYR A 120 -2.29 -3.73 16.12
C TYR A 120 -1.87 -2.70 15.07
N VAL A 121 -2.22 -2.93 13.81
CA VAL A 121 -1.87 -2.02 12.70
C VAL A 121 -2.48 -0.64 12.91
N ILE A 122 -3.76 -0.56 13.32
CA ILE A 122 -4.45 0.71 13.62
C ILE A 122 -3.71 1.47 14.71
N GLU A 123 -3.31 0.81 15.79
CA GLU A 123 -2.58 1.46 16.89
C GLU A 123 -1.18 1.93 16.43
N ARG A 124 -0.51 1.15 15.59
CA ARG A 124 0.77 1.56 15.00
C ARG A 124 0.64 2.81 14.14
N MET A 125 -0.35 2.86 13.25
CA MET A 125 -0.60 4.01 12.37
C MET A 125 -1.01 5.25 13.17
N ARG A 126 -1.79 5.07 14.26
CA ARG A 126 -2.19 6.15 15.16
C ARG A 126 -1.00 6.86 15.80
N LYS A 127 0.09 6.15 16.15
CA LYS A 127 1.32 6.74 16.71
C LYS A 127 2.00 7.71 15.75
N TYR A 128 1.75 7.57 14.46
CA TYR A 128 2.28 8.45 13.42
C TYR A 128 1.27 9.51 12.92
N GLY A 129 0.16 9.70 13.66
CA GLY A 129 -0.84 10.72 13.36
C GLY A 129 -1.82 10.33 12.25
N TYR A 130 -1.93 9.03 11.92
CA TYR A 130 -2.93 8.51 11.00
C TYR A 130 -4.10 7.88 11.75
N HIS A 131 -5.30 8.37 11.50
CA HIS A 131 -6.52 7.92 12.15
C HIS A 131 -7.31 6.97 11.26
N TYR A 132 -7.72 5.84 11.83
CA TYR A 132 -8.51 4.84 11.13
C TYR A 132 -9.92 5.37 10.84
N ASN A 133 -10.31 5.39 9.57
CA ASN A 133 -11.66 5.73 9.13
C ASN A 133 -12.48 4.46 8.95
N LEU A 134 -13.28 4.13 9.98
CA LEU A 134 -14.12 2.94 10.02
C LEU A 134 -15.14 2.91 8.88
N SER A 135 -15.80 4.04 8.60
CA SER A 135 -16.87 4.10 7.59
C SER A 135 -16.33 3.85 6.18
N THR A 136 -15.22 4.50 5.82
CA THR A 136 -14.57 4.31 4.52
C THR A 136 -14.03 2.88 4.39
N SER A 137 -13.40 2.35 5.44
CA SER A 137 -12.91 0.96 5.45
C SER A 137 -14.04 -0.05 5.25
N ALA A 138 -15.17 0.14 5.91
CA ALA A 138 -16.34 -0.73 5.76
C ALA A 138 -16.92 -0.72 4.33
N ILE A 139 -16.96 0.46 3.70
CA ILE A 139 -17.39 0.59 2.28
C ILE A 139 -16.43 -0.18 1.37
N LEU A 140 -15.11 -0.01 1.55
CA LEU A 140 -14.09 -0.66 0.74
C LEU A 140 -14.10 -2.19 0.93
N ARG A 141 -14.21 -2.67 2.17
CA ARG A 141 -14.36 -4.10 2.49
C ARG A 141 -15.59 -4.71 1.82
N LYS A 142 -16.73 -4.02 1.84
CA LYS A 142 -17.96 -4.47 1.18
C LYS A 142 -17.81 -4.54 -0.34
N ALA A 143 -17.03 -3.64 -0.93
CA ALA A 143 -16.79 -3.60 -2.38
C ALA A 143 -15.70 -4.60 -2.83
N ALA A 144 -14.90 -5.13 -1.91
CA ALA A 144 -13.81 -6.03 -2.23
C ALA A 144 -14.31 -7.37 -2.80
N SER A 145 -13.72 -7.79 -3.93
CA SER A 145 -13.98 -9.08 -4.57
C SER A 145 -13.18 -10.21 -3.93
N LEU A 146 -11.95 -9.93 -3.47
CA LEU A 146 -11.07 -10.90 -2.84
C LEU A 146 -11.43 -11.05 -1.36
N PHE A 147 -11.58 -12.30 -0.90
CA PHE A 147 -12.17 -12.58 0.41
C PHE A 147 -11.31 -12.04 1.58
N TRP A 148 -9.97 -12.06 1.47
CA TRP A 148 -9.09 -11.54 2.52
C TRP A 148 -9.22 -10.01 2.68
N PHE A 149 -9.45 -9.26 1.63
CA PHE A 149 -9.67 -7.82 1.70
C PHE A 149 -10.94 -7.42 2.45
N LYS A 150 -11.93 -8.33 2.53
CA LYS A 150 -13.17 -8.08 3.30
C LYS A 150 -12.90 -7.89 4.79
N ASP A 151 -11.78 -8.43 5.29
CA ASP A 151 -11.41 -8.37 6.69
C ASP A 151 -10.18 -7.49 6.94
N THR A 152 -9.32 -7.27 5.95
CA THR A 152 -7.99 -6.66 6.16
C THR A 152 -7.85 -5.23 5.65
N ILE A 153 -8.72 -4.74 4.75
CA ILE A 153 -8.62 -3.36 4.26
C ILE A 153 -8.87 -2.35 5.38
N MET A 154 -7.95 -1.41 5.52
CA MET A 154 -7.98 -0.31 6.46
C MET A 154 -7.68 1.01 5.73
N PHE A 155 -8.55 1.99 5.89
CA PHE A 155 -8.35 3.34 5.36
C PHE A 155 -7.99 4.29 6.49
N PHE A 156 -6.91 5.04 6.29
CA PHE A 156 -6.37 5.99 7.26
C PHE A 156 -6.30 7.40 6.70
N GLU A 157 -6.54 8.38 7.56
CA GLU A 157 -6.46 9.81 7.26
C GLU A 157 -5.50 10.50 8.23
N ARG A 158 -4.69 11.42 7.71
CA ARG A 158 -3.86 12.33 8.52
C ARG A 158 -4.68 13.58 8.82
N HIS A 159 -4.75 13.96 10.09
CA HIS A 159 -5.35 15.22 10.57
C HIS A 159 -4.28 16.25 10.89
#